data_924945727d089e235a6800febee7b8a9
#
_entry.id   924945727d089e235a6800febee7b8a9
#
_cell.length_a   1.000
_cell.length_b   1.000
_cell.length_c   1.000
_cell.angle_alpha   90.00
_cell.angle_beta   90.00
_cell.angle_gamma   90.00
#
_symmetry.space_group_name_H-M   'P 1'
#
loop_
_entity.id
_entity.type
_entity.pdbx_description
1 polymer ?
#
loop_
_entity_poly.entity_id
_entity_poly.type
_entity_poly.pdbx_seq_one_letter_code
_entity_poly.pdbx_strand_id
1 'polypeptide(L)'
;MDKNLTDNNLNDNKLTDKKSTDNKLKLDFELVPDGCWYSNLRSILKPAQWDVVRREAYARANGKCMICGRPAKRLEAHERWSYDEKNAVQKLEDVIAVCHSCHSVIHIGRTQLLGDEEKAIAHFMKVNKCSYADYVKALGRANEIHRRRNKIPEWSVNLEYLKKFT
;
A
#
# COMPACT_ATOMS: atom_id res chain seq x y z
N MET A 1 34.25 -59.48 30.88
CA MET A 1 33.89 -59.92 29.53
C MET A 1 32.64 -59.13 29.14
N ASP A 2 32.94 -58.20 28.33
CA ASP A 2 32.25 -57.73 27.12
C ASP A 2 30.96 -56.96 27.33
N LYS A 3 31.03 -55.65 27.13
CA LYS A 3 30.99 -54.79 25.95
C LYS A 3 29.63 -54.80 25.27
N ASN A 4 28.97 -53.67 25.22
CA ASN A 4 28.69 -52.92 24.00
C ASN A 4 27.77 -51.74 24.36
N LEU A 5 28.26 -50.58 24.23
CA LEU A 5 28.24 -49.66 23.10
C LEU A 5 26.82 -49.20 22.71
N THR A 6 26.59 -48.01 23.14
CA THR A 6 25.46 -47.15 22.86
C THR A 6 25.67 -46.44 21.51
N ASP A 7 24.73 -46.56 20.62
CA ASP A 7 24.65 -45.66 19.44
C ASP A 7 23.74 -44.51 19.75
N ASN A 8 24.36 -43.32 19.79
CA ASN A 8 23.68 -42.03 19.79
C ASN A 8 23.16 -41.72 18.40
N ASN A 9 21.87 -41.69 18.25
CA ASN A 9 21.22 -41.19 17.04
C ASN A 9 20.89 -39.71 17.25
N LEU A 10 21.79 -38.85 16.79
CA LEU A 10 21.55 -37.39 16.67
C LEU A 10 20.54 -37.17 15.55
N ASN A 11 19.34 -36.83 15.94
CA ASN A 11 18.30 -36.38 15.01
C ASN A 11 18.65 -34.95 14.56
N ASP A 12 19.23 -34.84 13.39
CA ASP A 12 19.38 -33.60 12.65
C ASP A 12 18.00 -33.02 12.33
N ASN A 13 17.56 -32.11 13.16
CA ASN A 13 16.41 -31.28 12.90
C ASN A 13 16.79 -30.29 11.79
N LYS A 14 16.62 -30.71 10.56
CA LYS A 14 16.68 -29.89 9.37
C LYS A 14 15.57 -28.84 9.46
N LEU A 15 15.90 -27.67 10.01
CA LEU A 15 15.08 -26.47 9.84
C LEU A 15 14.99 -26.20 8.33
N THR A 16 13.89 -26.61 7.75
CA THR A 16 13.52 -26.14 6.41
C THR A 16 13.17 -24.68 6.54
N ASP A 17 14.08 -23.83 6.10
CA ASP A 17 13.80 -22.43 5.80
C ASP A 17 12.57 -22.35 4.89
N LYS A 18 11.40 -22.11 5.48
CA LYS A 18 10.23 -21.70 4.73
C LYS A 18 10.56 -20.35 4.14
N LYS A 19 11.00 -20.35 2.88
CA LYS A 19 11.07 -19.22 2.01
C LYS A 19 9.75 -18.48 2.13
N SER A 20 9.74 -17.37 2.86
CA SER A 20 8.62 -16.43 2.92
C SER A 20 8.45 -15.91 1.51
N THR A 21 7.52 -16.46 0.77
CA THR A 21 7.01 -15.85 -0.45
C THR A 21 6.27 -14.62 0.03
N ASP A 22 6.92 -13.48 -0.07
CA ASP A 22 6.32 -12.16 0.14
C ASP A 22 5.25 -11.99 -0.94
N ASN A 23 4.06 -12.48 -0.64
CA ASN A 23 2.93 -12.43 -1.56
C ASN A 23 2.51 -10.95 -1.60
N LYS A 24 2.96 -10.23 -2.65
CA LYS A 24 2.66 -8.81 -2.84
C LYS A 24 1.15 -8.60 -2.76
N LEU A 25 0.69 -7.87 -1.76
CA LEU A 25 -0.72 -7.56 -1.56
C LEU A 25 -1.25 -6.81 -2.79
N LYS A 26 -2.46 -7.19 -3.21
CA LYS A 26 -3.18 -6.50 -4.29
C LYS A 26 -3.71 -5.15 -3.84
N LEU A 27 -4.15 -5.09 -2.58
CA LEU A 27 -4.62 -3.90 -1.89
C LEU A 27 -3.82 -3.74 -0.61
N ASP A 28 -3.10 -2.63 -0.45
CA ASP A 28 -2.28 -2.33 0.72
C ASP A 28 -2.57 -0.91 1.22
N PHE A 29 -1.98 -0.55 2.34
CA PHE A 29 -2.11 0.76 2.97
C PHE A 29 -1.07 1.73 2.42
N GLU A 30 -1.49 2.98 2.22
CA GLU A 30 -0.59 4.09 1.89
C GLU A 30 -0.68 5.14 2.99
N LEU A 31 0.19 5.03 4.00
CA LEU A 31 0.31 6.00 5.07
C LEU A 31 1.29 7.09 4.63
N VAL A 32 0.76 8.28 4.38
CA VAL A 32 1.54 9.43 3.93
C VAL A 32 2.34 10.01 5.09
N PRO A 33 3.67 10.16 4.98
CA PRO A 33 4.48 10.81 6.01
C PRO A 33 4.01 12.24 6.29
N ASP A 34 4.12 12.70 7.53
CA ASP A 34 3.67 14.03 7.94
C ASP A 34 4.30 15.15 7.11
N GLY A 35 5.59 15.01 6.76
CA GLY A 35 6.31 15.95 5.89
C GLY A 35 5.80 16.01 4.44
N CYS A 36 4.91 15.09 4.03
CA CYS A 36 4.34 15.02 2.67
C CYS A 36 2.87 15.43 2.59
N TRP A 37 2.24 15.82 3.70
CA TRP A 37 0.78 16.06 3.75
C TRP A 37 0.27 17.13 2.78
N TYR A 38 1.08 18.14 2.50
CA TYR A 38 0.72 19.22 1.57
C TYR A 38 1.22 19.01 0.15
N SER A 39 1.83 17.85 -0.13
CA SER A 39 2.42 17.53 -1.45
C SER A 39 1.49 16.70 -2.33
N ASN A 40 0.16 16.74 -2.09
CA ASN A 40 -0.80 16.09 -2.97
C ASN A 40 -1.08 16.93 -4.22
N LEU A 41 -1.52 16.28 -5.31
CA LEU A 41 -1.72 16.94 -6.61
C LEU A 41 -2.79 18.03 -6.58
N ARG A 42 -3.80 17.92 -5.71
CA ARG A 42 -4.83 18.97 -5.58
C ARG A 42 -4.28 20.25 -4.98
N SER A 43 -3.23 20.15 -4.15
CA SER A 43 -2.54 21.32 -3.60
C SER A 43 -1.53 21.92 -4.57
N ILE A 44 -0.96 21.09 -5.45
CA ILE A 44 0.11 21.49 -6.39
C ILE A 44 -0.44 22.00 -7.71
N LEU A 45 -1.48 21.32 -8.25
CA LEU A 45 -2.03 21.60 -9.57
C LEU A 45 -3.20 22.60 -9.51
N LYS A 46 -3.34 23.39 -10.57
CA LYS A 46 -4.58 24.14 -10.79
C LYS A 46 -5.76 23.16 -11.02
N PRO A 47 -7.00 23.52 -10.67
CA PRO A 47 -8.16 22.64 -10.83
C PRO A 47 -8.30 22.02 -12.23
N ALA A 48 -8.08 22.82 -13.28
CA ALA A 48 -8.16 22.34 -14.66
C ALA A 48 -7.09 21.29 -14.99
N GLN A 49 -5.87 21.43 -14.46
CA GLN A 49 -4.80 20.44 -14.66
C GLN A 49 -5.10 19.15 -13.90
N TRP A 50 -5.59 19.25 -12.67
CA TRP A 50 -6.05 18.09 -11.91
C TRP A 50 -7.18 17.35 -12.64
N ASP A 51 -8.10 18.08 -13.24
CA ASP A 51 -9.20 17.50 -14.02
C ASP A 51 -8.72 16.66 -15.20
N VAL A 52 -7.68 17.10 -15.91
CA VAL A 52 -7.06 16.32 -16.99
C VAL A 52 -6.49 15.01 -16.46
N VAL A 53 -5.70 15.08 -15.41
CA VAL A 53 -5.03 13.92 -14.81
C VAL A 53 -6.05 12.86 -14.30
N ARG A 54 -7.04 13.30 -13.52
CA ARG A 54 -8.03 12.37 -12.95
C ARG A 54 -8.93 11.74 -14.01
N ARG A 55 -9.31 12.50 -15.06
CA ARG A 55 -10.13 11.98 -16.16
C ARG A 55 -9.40 10.93 -16.97
N GLU A 56 -8.11 11.09 -17.18
CA GLU A 56 -7.29 10.05 -17.81
C GLU A 56 -7.31 8.75 -16.99
N ALA A 57 -7.15 8.84 -15.67
CA ALA A 57 -7.23 7.67 -14.80
C ALA A 57 -8.62 7.00 -14.88
N TYR A 58 -9.71 7.76 -14.92
CA TYR A 58 -11.07 7.22 -15.08
C TYR A 58 -11.26 6.56 -16.45
N ALA A 59 -10.73 7.14 -17.51
CA ALA A 59 -10.79 6.55 -18.86
C ALA A 59 -10.06 5.20 -18.91
N ARG A 60 -8.85 5.12 -18.36
CA ARG A 60 -8.08 3.87 -18.25
C ARG A 60 -8.83 2.79 -17.46
N ALA A 61 -9.50 3.19 -16.40
CA ALA A 61 -10.23 2.26 -15.52
C ALA A 61 -11.46 1.63 -16.21
N ASN A 62 -12.02 2.28 -17.21
CA ASN A 62 -13.17 1.80 -17.97
C ASN A 62 -14.32 1.30 -17.06
N GLY A 63 -14.70 2.11 -16.06
CA GLY A 63 -15.77 1.82 -15.12
C GLY A 63 -15.46 0.73 -14.08
N LYS A 64 -14.21 0.24 -13.97
CA LYS A 64 -13.80 -0.78 -13.02
C LYS A 64 -12.71 -0.25 -12.09
N CYS A 65 -12.76 -0.63 -10.83
CA CYS A 65 -11.69 -0.32 -9.89
C CYS A 65 -10.37 -0.94 -10.33
N MET A 66 -9.32 -0.13 -10.47
CA MET A 66 -8.01 -0.60 -10.94
C MET A 66 -7.28 -1.51 -9.93
N ILE A 67 -7.77 -1.61 -8.68
CA ILE A 67 -7.22 -2.51 -7.67
C ILE A 67 -8.03 -3.81 -7.60
N CYS A 68 -9.32 -3.76 -7.23
CA CYS A 68 -10.11 -4.97 -7.03
C CYS A 68 -10.77 -5.51 -8.30
N GLY A 69 -10.78 -4.75 -9.40
CA GLY A 69 -11.36 -5.13 -10.70
C GLY A 69 -12.87 -5.09 -10.75
N ARG A 70 -13.57 -4.75 -9.65
CA ARG A 70 -15.03 -4.70 -9.63
C ARG A 70 -15.56 -3.47 -10.35
N PRO A 71 -16.69 -3.59 -11.09
CA PRO A 71 -17.40 -2.43 -11.63
C PRO A 71 -17.83 -1.49 -10.49
N ALA A 72 -17.76 -0.19 -10.73
CA ALA A 72 -18.19 0.83 -9.78
C ALA A 72 -18.87 1.99 -10.52
N LYS A 73 -20.04 2.40 -10.02
CA LYS A 73 -20.77 3.56 -10.57
C LYS A 73 -19.98 4.86 -10.42
N ARG A 74 -19.19 4.95 -9.37
CA ARG A 74 -18.31 6.09 -9.07
C ARG A 74 -16.93 5.58 -8.70
N LEU A 75 -15.93 6.13 -9.36
CA LEU A 75 -14.51 5.91 -9.05
C LEU A 75 -13.91 7.18 -8.45
N GLU A 76 -12.90 7.01 -7.62
CA GLU A 76 -12.15 8.06 -6.98
C GLU A 76 -10.71 8.01 -7.50
N ALA A 77 -10.16 9.17 -7.88
CA ALA A 77 -8.77 9.24 -8.30
C ALA A 77 -7.87 9.20 -7.07
N HIS A 78 -6.88 8.33 -7.11
CA HIS A 78 -5.91 8.12 -6.05
C HIS A 78 -4.48 8.22 -6.61
N GLU A 79 -3.64 9.00 -5.95
CA GLU A 79 -2.25 9.23 -6.29
C GLU A 79 -1.39 8.10 -5.72
N ARG A 80 -0.62 7.42 -6.57
CA ARG A 80 0.33 6.40 -6.13
C ARG A 80 1.71 7.00 -6.01
N TRP A 81 2.24 6.96 -4.80
CA TRP A 81 3.54 7.51 -4.47
C TRP A 81 4.55 6.41 -4.13
N SER A 82 5.78 6.58 -4.59
CA SER A 82 6.95 5.88 -4.07
C SER A 82 7.81 6.82 -3.23
N TYR A 83 8.61 6.25 -2.33
CA TYR A 83 9.43 7.01 -1.39
C TYR A 83 10.85 6.48 -1.40
N ASP A 84 11.78 7.31 -1.85
CA ASP A 84 13.21 7.09 -1.70
C ASP A 84 13.68 7.70 -0.38
N GLU A 85 13.75 6.87 0.67
CA GLU A 85 14.10 7.31 2.02
C GLU A 85 15.57 7.75 2.12
N LYS A 86 16.44 7.24 1.25
CA LYS A 86 17.86 7.62 1.23
C LYS A 86 18.06 9.05 0.72
N ASN A 87 17.33 9.43 -0.30
CA ASN A 87 17.43 10.75 -0.93
C ASN A 87 16.32 11.71 -0.51
N ALA A 88 15.42 11.26 0.39
CA ALA A 88 14.23 12.01 0.83
C ALA A 88 13.38 12.52 -0.34
N VAL A 89 13.04 11.63 -1.29
CA VAL A 89 12.23 11.94 -2.46
C VAL A 89 10.90 11.20 -2.41
N GLN A 90 9.79 11.94 -2.46
CA GLN A 90 8.46 11.45 -2.75
C GLN A 90 8.22 11.56 -4.25
N LYS A 91 8.01 10.44 -4.94
CA LYS A 91 7.83 10.43 -6.40
C LYS A 91 6.42 9.97 -6.76
N LEU A 92 5.75 10.74 -7.61
CA LEU A 92 4.47 10.34 -8.19
C LEU A 92 4.71 9.28 -9.27
N GLU A 93 4.20 8.07 -9.03
CA GLU A 93 4.32 6.95 -9.96
C GLU A 93 3.13 6.85 -10.90
N ASP A 94 1.92 7.12 -10.40
CA ASP A 94 0.68 7.01 -11.18
C ASP A 94 -0.46 7.75 -10.48
N VAL A 95 -1.55 7.98 -11.22
CA VAL A 95 -2.86 8.31 -10.66
C VAL A 95 -3.83 7.23 -11.15
N ILE A 96 -4.42 6.49 -10.22
CA ILE A 96 -5.32 5.38 -10.51
C ILE A 96 -6.75 5.70 -10.09
N ALA A 97 -7.71 5.03 -10.72
CA ALA A 97 -9.13 5.14 -10.39
C ALA A 97 -9.56 3.93 -9.55
N VAL A 98 -10.04 4.17 -8.35
CA VAL A 98 -10.39 3.12 -7.39
C VAL A 98 -11.82 3.27 -6.88
N CYS A 99 -12.45 2.18 -6.45
CA CYS A 99 -13.74 2.26 -5.77
C CYS A 99 -13.57 2.76 -4.34
N HIS A 100 -14.62 3.33 -3.78
CA HIS A 100 -14.61 3.86 -2.40
C HIS A 100 -14.08 2.86 -1.38
N SER A 101 -14.46 1.58 -1.44
CA SER A 101 -13.99 0.56 -0.50
C SER A 101 -12.48 0.33 -0.56
N CYS A 102 -11.88 0.31 -1.78
CA CYS A 102 -10.43 0.23 -1.90
C CYS A 102 -9.76 1.51 -1.38
N HIS A 103 -10.33 2.68 -1.69
CA HIS A 103 -9.81 3.97 -1.25
C HIS A 103 -9.81 4.11 0.29
N SER A 104 -10.87 3.60 0.93
CA SER A 104 -10.97 3.56 2.40
C SER A 104 -9.89 2.67 3.04
N VAL A 105 -9.52 1.56 2.41
CA VAL A 105 -8.41 0.71 2.89
C VAL A 105 -7.07 1.42 2.70
N ILE A 106 -6.82 2.00 1.54
CA ILE A 106 -5.57 2.71 1.27
C ILE A 106 -5.33 3.80 2.33
N HIS A 107 -6.37 4.58 2.62
CA HIS A 107 -6.35 5.64 3.62
C HIS A 107 -6.89 5.18 4.98
N ILE A 108 -6.42 4.03 5.48
CA ILE A 108 -6.94 3.39 6.68
C ILE A 108 -6.94 4.32 7.91
N GLY A 109 -5.93 5.15 8.09
CA GLY A 109 -5.88 6.10 9.20
C GLY A 109 -7.07 7.07 9.22
N ARG A 110 -7.45 7.61 8.06
CA ARG A 110 -8.65 8.44 7.93
C ARG A 110 -9.93 7.62 8.17
N THR A 111 -9.98 6.40 7.65
CA THR A 111 -11.14 5.51 7.79
C THR A 111 -11.40 5.14 9.25
N GLN A 112 -10.35 4.92 10.02
CA GLN A 112 -10.42 4.69 11.47
C GLN A 112 -11.00 5.90 12.20
N LEU A 113 -10.55 7.10 11.87
CA LEU A 113 -11.08 8.34 12.47
C LEU A 113 -12.58 8.56 12.17
N LEU A 114 -13.06 8.04 11.03
CA LEU A 114 -14.48 8.12 10.63
C LEU A 114 -15.34 6.98 11.20
N GLY A 115 -14.76 5.99 11.88
CA GLY A 115 -15.46 4.85 12.46
C GLY A 115 -15.90 3.77 11.45
N ASP A 116 -15.35 3.77 10.24
CA ASP A 116 -15.67 2.81 9.17
C ASP A 116 -14.66 1.67 9.01
N GLU A 117 -13.82 1.44 10.02
CA GLU A 117 -12.70 0.48 9.95
C GLU A 117 -13.17 -0.95 9.69
N GLU A 118 -14.26 -1.41 10.29
CA GLU A 118 -14.75 -2.79 10.11
C GLU A 118 -15.02 -3.12 8.64
N LYS A 119 -15.61 -2.18 7.89
CA LYS A 119 -15.87 -2.34 6.45
C LYS A 119 -14.57 -2.41 5.65
N ALA A 120 -13.58 -1.61 6.03
CA ALA A 120 -12.26 -1.60 5.39
C ALA A 120 -11.51 -2.91 5.64
N ILE A 121 -11.54 -3.45 6.87
CA ILE A 121 -10.97 -4.76 7.23
C ILE A 121 -11.58 -5.87 6.38
N ALA A 122 -12.91 -5.95 6.34
CA ALA A 122 -13.61 -6.95 5.55
C ALA A 122 -13.26 -6.85 4.06
N HIS A 123 -13.14 -5.63 3.53
CA HIS A 123 -12.77 -5.40 2.15
C HIS A 123 -11.31 -5.77 1.85
N PHE A 124 -10.37 -5.41 2.73
CA PHE A 124 -8.96 -5.80 2.63
C PHE A 124 -8.80 -7.32 2.55
N MET A 125 -9.41 -8.04 3.49
CA MET A 125 -9.36 -9.50 3.54
C MET A 125 -9.94 -10.13 2.27
N LYS A 126 -11.07 -9.62 1.78
CA LYS A 126 -11.73 -10.11 0.57
C LYS A 126 -10.86 -9.91 -0.68
N VAL A 127 -10.26 -8.73 -0.86
CA VAL A 127 -9.46 -8.40 -2.05
C VAL A 127 -8.15 -9.18 -2.07
N ASN A 128 -7.51 -9.32 -0.92
CA ASN A 128 -6.24 -10.02 -0.77
C ASN A 128 -6.40 -11.54 -0.53
N LYS A 129 -7.64 -12.04 -0.32
CA LYS A 129 -7.92 -13.44 0.02
C LYS A 129 -7.10 -13.91 1.22
N CYS A 130 -7.08 -13.13 2.27
CA CYS A 130 -6.25 -13.33 3.45
C CYS A 130 -7.07 -13.28 4.74
N SER A 131 -6.44 -13.65 5.87
CA SER A 131 -7.04 -13.66 7.19
C SER A 131 -6.98 -12.30 7.89
N TYR A 132 -7.69 -12.18 9.02
CA TYR A 132 -7.56 -11.02 9.90
C TYR A 132 -6.15 -10.88 10.48
N ALA A 133 -5.48 -11.99 10.77
CA ALA A 133 -4.09 -11.97 11.23
C ALA A 133 -3.15 -11.38 10.17
N ASP A 134 -3.38 -11.65 8.89
CA ASP A 134 -2.63 -11.05 7.79
C ASP A 134 -2.89 -9.55 7.66
N TYR A 135 -4.14 -9.10 7.87
CA TYR A 135 -4.49 -7.68 7.95
C TYR A 135 -3.70 -6.99 9.07
N VAL A 136 -3.72 -7.54 10.28
CA VAL A 136 -2.99 -6.97 11.44
C VAL A 136 -1.50 -6.89 11.16
N LYS A 137 -0.92 -7.94 10.57
CA LYS A 137 0.50 -7.97 10.18
C LYS A 137 0.82 -6.90 9.12
N ALA A 138 -0.02 -6.74 8.11
CA ALA A 138 0.14 -5.74 7.06
C ALA A 138 0.05 -4.32 7.61
N LEU A 139 -0.94 -4.05 8.47
CA LEU A 139 -1.11 -2.75 9.13
C LEU A 139 0.08 -2.43 10.06
N GLY A 140 0.57 -3.41 10.80
CA GLY A 140 1.76 -3.27 11.64
C GLY A 140 2.99 -2.86 10.81
N ARG A 141 3.21 -3.51 9.67
CA ARG A 141 4.28 -3.16 8.72
C ARG A 141 4.11 -1.74 8.16
N ALA A 142 2.90 -1.37 7.75
CA ALA A 142 2.62 -0.03 7.23
C ALA A 142 2.90 1.06 8.26
N ASN A 143 2.49 0.85 9.51
CA ASN A 143 2.76 1.76 10.62
C ASN A 143 4.25 1.88 10.96
N GLU A 144 5.02 0.79 10.86
CA GLU A 144 6.47 0.81 11.06
C GLU A 144 7.16 1.64 9.97
N ILE A 145 6.80 1.42 8.71
CA ILE A 145 7.31 2.21 7.57
C ILE A 145 6.95 3.69 7.76
N HIS A 146 5.72 4.01 8.14
CA HIS A 146 5.28 5.38 8.39
C HIS A 146 6.10 6.05 9.49
N ARG A 147 6.29 5.38 10.64
CA ARG A 147 7.12 5.90 11.74
C ARG A 147 8.57 6.14 11.31
N ARG A 148 9.12 5.26 10.46
CA ARG A 148 10.48 5.42 9.93
C ARG A 148 10.58 6.64 9.01
N ARG A 149 9.60 6.81 8.10
CA ARG A 149 9.54 7.94 7.15
C ARG A 149 9.31 9.28 7.85
N ASN A 150 8.59 9.28 8.96
CA ASN A 150 8.37 10.49 9.76
C ASN A 150 9.62 11.00 10.48
N LYS A 151 10.71 10.23 10.51
CA LYS A 151 12.02 10.71 10.98
C LYS A 151 12.73 11.58 9.96
N ILE A 152 12.29 11.59 8.72
CA ILE A 152 12.82 12.44 7.64
C ILE A 152 12.06 13.75 7.67
N PRO A 153 12.71 14.88 8.02
CA PRO A 153 12.02 16.14 8.30
C PRO A 153 11.46 16.79 7.04
N GLU A 154 12.12 16.64 5.90
CA GLU A 154 11.75 17.26 4.65
C GLU A 154 11.85 16.28 3.49
N TRP A 155 10.87 16.34 2.59
CA TRP A 155 10.80 15.54 1.39
C TRP A 155 10.76 16.43 0.15
N SER A 156 11.59 16.14 -0.83
CA SER A 156 11.43 16.71 -2.17
C SER A 156 10.38 15.92 -2.96
N VAL A 157 9.70 16.59 -3.89
CA VAL A 157 8.62 15.98 -4.68
C VAL A 157 9.06 15.84 -6.13
N ASN A 158 8.99 14.63 -6.67
CA ASN A 158 9.23 14.33 -8.07
C ASN A 158 7.90 14.11 -8.79
N LEU A 159 7.56 14.99 -9.72
CA LEU A 159 6.33 14.98 -10.52
C LEU A 159 6.59 14.66 -12.00
N GLU A 160 7.65 13.94 -12.32
CA GLU A 160 8.00 13.61 -13.71
C GLU A 160 6.85 12.92 -14.46
N TYR A 161 6.04 12.14 -13.75
CA TYR A 161 4.83 11.53 -14.28
C TYR A 161 3.89 12.52 -14.99
N LEU A 162 3.84 13.76 -14.55
CA LEU A 162 2.95 14.78 -15.11
C LEU A 162 3.39 15.32 -16.48
N LYS A 163 4.64 15.08 -16.90
CA LYS A 163 5.16 15.52 -18.21
C LYS A 163 4.33 14.98 -19.39
N LYS A 164 3.67 13.82 -19.22
CA LYS A 164 2.81 13.26 -20.26
C LYS A 164 1.50 14.03 -20.49
N PHE A 165 1.19 15.01 -19.64
CA PHE A 165 -0.01 15.84 -19.74
C PHE A 165 0.28 17.29 -20.20
N THR A 166 1.54 17.61 -20.50
CA THR A 166 1.99 18.95 -20.94
C THR A 166 2.19 19.06 -22.44
#